data_e52e4713dc65dc277a0d739047f8d065
#
_entry.id   e52e4713dc65dc277a0d739047f8d065
#
_cell.length_a   1.000
_cell.length_b   1.000
_cell.length_c   1.000
_cell.angle_alpha   90.00
_cell.angle_beta   90.00
_cell.angle_gamma   90.00
#
_symmetry.space_group_name_H-M   'P 1'
#
loop_
_entity.id
_entity.type
_entity.pdbx_description
1 polymer ?
#
loop_
_entity_poly.entity_id
_entity_poly.type
_entity_poly.pdbx_seq_one_letter_code
_entity_poly.pdbx_strand_id
1 'polypeptide(L)'
;MCGRYASSASPTQLAEEFEVDDVFDDLPGPDYNVAPTVAVPAVFERRVRQPGGGDSGEVRRRLAPLVWGLVPSWAKEAGIGSRMINARLETVAEKPAFAKAFRARRCLLPADGFYEWYTPEPAPALPGGRAAKPCKQPFFLHRADGGRLVMAGIYEIWRNPAADRDDESAWLRTCSVITTQATDAAGHIHDRMPMVVPREAIDAWLDPSLTDPEQALALLSVTEAGALEAYAVSTAVNSVQNNDPSLLEPLPETEADPVDQDTAPAAPPGQDRLL
;
A
#
# COMPACT_ATOMS: atom_id res chain seq x y z
N MET A 1 6.21 -7.22 5.12
CA MET A 1 6.13 -6.26 3.98
C MET A 1 4.72 -6.34 3.42
N CYS A 2 4.01 -5.21 3.31
CA CYS A 2 2.68 -5.19 2.70
C CYS A 2 2.76 -5.78 1.28
N GLY A 3 2.34 -7.00 1.12
CA GLY A 3 2.41 -7.77 -0.13
C GLY A 3 1.04 -8.25 -0.60
N ARG A 4 -0.02 -7.90 0.09
CA ARG A 4 -1.40 -8.24 -0.23
C ARG A 4 -2.37 -7.26 0.41
N TYR A 5 -3.41 -6.82 -0.30
CA TYR A 5 -4.44 -5.95 0.24
C TYR A 5 -5.80 -6.20 -0.42
N ALA A 6 -6.86 -5.59 0.10
CA ALA A 6 -8.19 -5.59 -0.49
C ALA A 6 -8.55 -4.20 -0.97
N SER A 7 -9.20 -4.11 -2.14
CA SER A 7 -9.72 -2.87 -2.74
C SER A 7 -11.05 -3.17 -3.40
N SER A 8 -12.13 -3.13 -2.62
CA SER A 8 -13.47 -3.54 -3.05
C SER A 8 -14.29 -2.42 -3.67
N ALA A 9 -13.83 -1.16 -3.57
CA ALA A 9 -14.56 -0.02 -4.10
C ALA A 9 -14.61 -0.05 -5.63
N SER A 10 -15.79 0.27 -6.15
CA SER A 10 -15.97 0.46 -7.59
C SER A 10 -15.25 1.73 -8.08
N PRO A 11 -14.89 1.81 -9.38
CA PRO A 11 -14.32 3.03 -9.95
C PRO A 11 -15.19 4.27 -9.72
N THR A 12 -16.51 4.14 -9.76
CA THR A 12 -17.44 5.25 -9.50
C THR A 12 -17.33 5.76 -8.06
N GLN A 13 -17.30 4.85 -7.09
CA GLN A 13 -17.13 5.24 -5.68
C GLN A 13 -15.78 5.94 -5.43
N LEU A 14 -14.70 5.43 -6.05
CA LEU A 14 -13.38 6.06 -5.94
C LEU A 14 -13.34 7.43 -6.61
N ALA A 15 -14.00 7.59 -7.78
CA ALA A 15 -14.06 8.87 -8.47
C ALA A 15 -14.80 9.94 -7.66
N GLU A 16 -15.90 9.57 -7.02
CA GLU A 16 -16.67 10.45 -6.14
C GLU A 16 -15.88 10.79 -4.86
N GLU A 17 -15.30 9.78 -4.20
CA GLU A 17 -14.58 9.96 -2.93
C GLU A 17 -13.35 10.88 -3.06
N PHE A 18 -12.64 10.78 -4.19
CA PHE A 18 -11.42 11.53 -4.44
C PHE A 18 -11.59 12.72 -5.39
N GLU A 19 -12.83 13.08 -5.75
CA GLU A 19 -13.13 14.22 -6.62
C GLU A 19 -12.32 14.18 -7.93
N VAL A 20 -12.40 13.05 -8.65
CA VAL A 20 -11.60 12.77 -9.84
C VAL A 20 -12.18 13.48 -11.07
N ASP A 21 -11.33 14.16 -11.84
CA ASP A 21 -11.72 14.81 -13.11
C ASP A 21 -11.78 13.83 -14.28
N ASP A 22 -10.80 12.92 -14.37
CA ASP A 22 -10.66 11.98 -15.49
C ASP A 22 -10.62 10.53 -14.97
N VAL A 23 -11.56 9.70 -15.39
CA VAL A 23 -11.62 8.27 -15.10
C VAL A 23 -11.23 7.48 -16.34
N PHE A 24 -10.29 6.56 -16.22
CA PHE A 24 -9.86 5.68 -17.32
C PHE A 24 -10.77 4.47 -17.45
N ASP A 25 -11.02 4.01 -18.69
CA ASP A 25 -11.99 2.94 -18.99
C ASP A 25 -11.51 1.54 -18.60
N ASP A 26 -10.19 1.31 -18.50
CA ASP A 26 -9.55 0.01 -18.26
C ASP A 26 -9.26 -0.27 -16.78
N LEU A 27 -10.01 0.34 -15.87
CA LEU A 27 -9.89 0.13 -14.43
C LEU A 27 -10.34 -1.27 -14.01
N PRO A 28 -9.58 -1.93 -13.11
CA PRO A 28 -10.03 -3.19 -12.54
C PRO A 28 -11.26 -2.99 -11.66
N GLY A 29 -12.10 -4.01 -11.59
CA GLY A 29 -13.22 -4.08 -10.64
C GLY A 29 -12.75 -4.36 -9.21
N PRO A 30 -13.72 -4.59 -8.29
CA PRO A 30 -13.44 -4.97 -6.91
C PRO A 30 -12.50 -6.17 -6.81
N ASP A 31 -11.48 -6.06 -5.95
CA ASP A 31 -10.53 -7.14 -5.69
C ASP A 31 -10.28 -7.25 -4.18
N TYR A 32 -10.67 -8.40 -3.62
CA TYR A 32 -10.52 -8.73 -2.20
C TYR A 32 -9.17 -9.38 -1.87
N ASN A 33 -8.31 -9.58 -2.89
CA ASN A 33 -7.05 -10.32 -2.73
C ASN A 33 -5.97 -9.81 -3.69
N VAL A 34 -5.82 -8.49 -3.78
CA VAL A 34 -4.86 -7.82 -4.66
C VAL A 34 -3.45 -8.32 -4.39
N ALA A 35 -2.83 -8.91 -5.40
CA ALA A 35 -1.46 -9.41 -5.36
C ALA A 35 -0.50 -8.51 -6.18
N PRO A 36 0.81 -8.57 -5.94
CA PRO A 36 1.78 -7.89 -6.78
C PRO A 36 1.66 -8.26 -8.27
N THR A 37 2.07 -7.33 -9.13
CA THR A 37 2.09 -7.44 -10.60
C THR A 37 0.75 -7.38 -11.32
N VAL A 38 -0.35 -7.15 -10.59
CA VAL A 38 -1.65 -6.86 -11.20
C VAL A 38 -1.90 -5.35 -11.32
N ALA A 39 -2.82 -4.96 -12.20
CA ALA A 39 -3.29 -3.59 -12.30
C ALA A 39 -4.19 -3.25 -11.10
N VAL A 40 -4.01 -2.08 -10.53
CA VAL A 40 -4.76 -1.58 -9.38
C VAL A 40 -5.27 -0.17 -9.64
N PRO A 41 -6.43 0.25 -9.11
CA PRO A 41 -6.89 1.62 -9.24
C PRO A 41 -5.97 2.55 -8.43
N ALA A 42 -5.55 3.64 -9.05
CA ALA A 42 -4.72 4.65 -8.41
C ALA A 42 -5.19 6.06 -8.74
N VAL A 43 -5.17 6.94 -7.74
CA VAL A 43 -5.50 8.36 -7.90
C VAL A 43 -4.20 9.16 -7.91
N PHE A 44 -4.05 10.02 -8.91
CA PHE A 44 -2.90 10.92 -9.02
C PHE A 44 -3.24 12.19 -9.79
N GLU A 45 -2.46 13.24 -9.60
CA GLU A 45 -2.59 14.48 -10.36
C GLU A 45 -1.50 14.62 -11.42
N ARG A 46 -1.88 15.27 -12.52
CA ARG A 46 -0.97 15.58 -13.61
C ARG A 46 -1.32 16.89 -14.30
N ARG A 47 -0.27 17.65 -14.66
CA ARG A 47 -0.40 18.81 -15.53
C ARG A 47 -0.86 18.37 -16.92
N VAL A 48 -1.84 19.08 -17.46
CA VAL A 48 -2.33 18.86 -18.82
C VAL A 48 -1.33 19.47 -19.80
N ARG A 49 -0.90 18.73 -20.79
CA ARG A 49 -0.05 19.22 -21.86
C ARG A 49 -0.90 19.72 -23.02
N GLN A 50 -0.57 20.88 -23.57
CA GLN A 50 -1.19 21.36 -24.80
C GLN A 50 -0.74 20.55 -26.02
N PRO A 51 -1.58 20.45 -27.07
CA PRO A 51 -1.13 19.98 -28.37
C PRO A 51 0.05 20.85 -28.84
N GLY A 52 1.23 20.21 -29.04
CA GLY A 52 2.47 20.93 -29.32
C GLY A 52 3.47 20.98 -28.17
N GLY A 53 3.14 20.43 -26.98
CA GLY A 53 4.08 20.15 -25.88
C GLY A 53 4.23 21.22 -24.82
N GLY A 54 3.44 22.31 -24.88
CA GLY A 54 3.38 23.36 -23.84
C GLY A 54 2.64 22.88 -22.57
N ASP A 55 2.97 23.49 -21.41
CA ASP A 55 2.20 23.35 -20.17
C ASP A 55 0.92 24.22 -20.29
N SER A 56 -0.26 23.64 -20.05
CA SER A 56 -1.52 24.39 -20.03
C SER A 56 -1.70 25.17 -18.73
N GLY A 57 -0.93 24.86 -17.69
CA GLY A 57 -1.16 25.32 -16.32
C GLY A 57 -2.29 24.58 -15.59
N GLU A 58 -3.10 23.82 -16.30
CA GLU A 58 -4.18 23.03 -15.74
C GLU A 58 -3.63 21.74 -15.11
N VAL A 59 -4.11 21.43 -13.89
CA VAL A 59 -3.84 20.15 -13.22
C VAL A 59 -5.14 19.36 -13.19
N ARG A 60 -5.09 18.08 -13.51
CA ARG A 60 -6.22 17.16 -13.44
C ARG A 60 -5.96 15.99 -12.55
N ARG A 61 -6.92 15.69 -11.68
CA ARG A 61 -6.93 14.51 -10.84
C ARG A 61 -7.51 13.34 -11.63
N ARG A 62 -6.77 12.24 -11.64
CA ARG A 62 -7.05 11.08 -12.49
C ARG A 62 -7.16 9.81 -11.69
N LEU A 63 -8.12 8.98 -12.05
CA LEU A 63 -8.23 7.61 -11.60
C LEU A 63 -7.86 6.70 -12.77
N ALA A 64 -6.74 5.99 -12.65
CA ALA A 64 -6.22 5.14 -13.72
C ALA A 64 -5.61 3.84 -13.16
N PRO A 65 -5.54 2.78 -13.99
CA PRO A 65 -4.86 1.56 -13.60
C PRO A 65 -3.35 1.76 -13.59
N LEU A 66 -2.71 1.31 -12.52
CA LEU A 66 -1.25 1.19 -12.42
C LEU A 66 -0.90 -0.25 -12.04
N VAL A 67 0.11 -0.83 -12.66
CA VAL A 67 0.59 -2.18 -12.29
C VAL A 67 1.39 -2.08 -10.99
N TRP A 68 1.02 -2.85 -9.98
CA TRP A 68 1.69 -2.85 -8.68
C TRP A 68 3.04 -3.58 -8.74
N GLY A 69 4.09 -2.81 -8.73
CA GLY A 69 5.48 -3.22 -8.91
C GLY A 69 6.19 -2.22 -9.81
N LEU A 70 6.75 -1.16 -9.23
CA LEU A 70 7.32 -0.02 -9.94
C LEU A 70 8.48 -0.45 -10.85
N VAL A 71 8.40 -0.07 -12.11
CA VAL A 71 9.48 -0.22 -13.09
C VAL A 71 10.14 1.15 -13.30
N PRO A 72 11.38 1.35 -12.83
CA PRO A 72 12.07 2.62 -13.03
C PRO A 72 12.24 2.96 -14.52
N SER A 73 12.17 4.24 -14.88
CA SER A 73 12.24 4.67 -16.28
C SER A 73 13.54 4.26 -17.02
N TRP A 74 14.59 3.96 -16.29
CA TRP A 74 15.88 3.51 -16.81
C TRP A 74 15.99 1.96 -16.92
N ALA A 75 15.00 1.21 -16.44
CA ALA A 75 15.05 -0.24 -16.44
C ALA A 75 15.03 -0.81 -17.86
N LYS A 76 15.80 -1.86 -18.09
CA LYS A 76 15.87 -2.56 -19.39
C LYS A 76 14.69 -3.51 -19.59
N GLU A 77 14.12 -4.02 -18.49
CA GLU A 77 13.07 -5.04 -18.49
C GLU A 77 12.01 -4.72 -17.43
N ALA A 78 10.75 -5.00 -17.74
CA ALA A 78 9.63 -4.80 -16.83
C ALA A 78 9.68 -5.73 -15.59
N GLY A 79 10.29 -6.90 -15.70
CA GLY A 79 10.34 -7.92 -14.64
C GLY A 79 10.96 -7.46 -13.32
N ILE A 80 11.76 -6.37 -13.33
CA ILE A 80 12.31 -5.76 -12.11
C ILE A 80 11.20 -5.28 -11.16
N GLY A 81 10.02 -4.90 -11.69
CA GLY A 81 8.88 -4.40 -10.93
C GLY A 81 8.43 -5.36 -9.82
N SER A 82 8.48 -6.66 -10.06
CA SER A 82 8.08 -7.67 -9.06
C SER A 82 8.84 -7.59 -7.73
N ARG A 83 10.01 -6.97 -7.72
CA ARG A 83 10.84 -6.72 -6.53
C ARG A 83 10.72 -5.29 -5.98
N MET A 84 9.91 -4.45 -6.64
CA MET A 84 9.72 -3.04 -6.31
C MET A 84 8.26 -2.71 -5.98
N ILE A 85 7.57 -3.65 -5.33
CA ILE A 85 6.19 -3.49 -4.88
C ILE A 85 6.09 -2.49 -3.73
N ASN A 86 7.15 -2.36 -2.92
CA ASN A 86 7.23 -1.46 -1.77
C ASN A 86 8.47 -0.57 -1.83
N ALA A 87 8.30 0.69 -1.47
CA ALA A 87 9.36 1.66 -1.24
C ALA A 87 9.41 2.03 0.25
N ARG A 88 10.55 1.89 0.91
CA ARG A 88 10.69 2.24 2.32
C ARG A 88 10.71 3.76 2.49
N LEU A 89 9.87 4.30 3.38
CA LEU A 89 9.79 5.72 3.70
C LEU A 89 11.17 6.31 4.00
N GLU A 90 11.98 5.60 4.76
CA GLU A 90 13.29 6.03 5.24
C GLU A 90 14.31 6.27 4.12
N THR A 91 14.07 5.72 2.93
CA THR A 91 15.02 5.78 1.80
C THR A 91 14.37 6.11 0.46
N VAL A 92 13.06 6.37 0.42
CA VAL A 92 12.31 6.60 -0.83
C VAL A 92 12.81 7.83 -1.58
N ALA A 93 13.21 8.87 -0.85
CA ALA A 93 13.72 10.13 -1.41
C ALA A 93 15.14 10.01 -1.99
N GLU A 94 15.91 8.97 -1.62
CA GLU A 94 17.31 8.81 -1.94
C GLU A 94 17.59 7.72 -2.96
N LYS A 95 16.86 6.59 -2.87
CA LYS A 95 17.10 5.43 -3.74
C LYS A 95 16.83 5.77 -5.22
N PRO A 96 17.79 5.52 -6.14
CA PRO A 96 17.65 5.85 -7.56
C PRO A 96 16.42 5.26 -8.25
N ALA A 97 15.91 4.12 -7.74
CA ALA A 97 14.71 3.50 -8.28
C ALA A 97 13.43 4.30 -7.97
N PHE A 98 13.41 5.05 -6.86
CA PHE A 98 12.21 5.69 -6.32
C PHE A 98 12.29 7.22 -6.26
N ALA A 99 13.49 7.79 -6.05
CA ALA A 99 13.69 9.21 -5.78
C ALA A 99 13.05 10.14 -6.83
N LYS A 100 13.16 9.79 -8.13
CA LYS A 100 12.56 10.58 -9.20
C LYS A 100 11.03 10.52 -9.17
N ALA A 101 10.47 9.32 -8.92
CA ALA A 101 9.03 9.15 -8.79
C ALA A 101 8.49 9.86 -7.55
N PHE A 102 9.18 9.76 -6.42
CA PHE A 102 8.80 10.41 -5.17
C PHE A 102 8.71 11.94 -5.30
N ARG A 103 9.62 12.56 -6.02
CA ARG A 103 9.61 14.02 -6.24
C ARG A 103 8.51 14.51 -7.18
N ALA A 104 8.08 13.71 -8.15
CA ALA A 104 7.27 14.22 -9.26
C ALA A 104 6.01 13.40 -9.55
N ARG A 105 5.89 12.19 -9.02
CA ARG A 105 4.83 11.24 -9.38
C ARG A 105 4.37 10.48 -8.15
N ARG A 106 3.62 11.17 -7.31
CA ARG A 106 2.95 10.59 -6.15
C ARG A 106 1.53 10.19 -6.54
N CYS A 107 1.00 9.16 -5.88
CA CYS A 107 -0.34 8.68 -6.07
C CYS A 107 -0.93 8.19 -4.75
N LEU A 108 -2.23 7.95 -4.76
CA LEU A 108 -2.95 7.24 -3.70
C LEU A 108 -3.32 5.86 -4.22
N LEU A 109 -3.22 4.88 -3.34
CA LEU A 109 -3.66 3.51 -3.57
C LEU A 109 -4.74 3.19 -2.53
N PRO A 110 -6.03 3.38 -2.89
CA PRO A 110 -7.14 3.14 -1.97
C PRO A 110 -7.29 1.66 -1.65
N ALA A 111 -7.43 1.33 -0.37
CA ALA A 111 -7.60 -0.05 0.09
C ALA A 111 -8.64 -0.11 1.23
N ASP A 112 -9.36 -1.23 1.33
CA ASP A 112 -10.22 -1.51 2.48
C ASP A 112 -9.38 -1.88 3.70
N GLY A 113 -8.24 -2.54 3.47
CA GLY A 113 -7.25 -2.98 4.42
C GLY A 113 -6.17 -3.80 3.74
N PHE A 114 -5.23 -4.30 4.50
CA PHE A 114 -4.14 -5.13 3.98
C PHE A 114 -3.98 -6.40 4.79
N TYR A 115 -3.35 -7.42 4.17
CA TYR A 115 -3.08 -8.69 4.82
C TYR A 115 -1.63 -8.79 5.25
N GLU A 116 -1.39 -9.33 6.43
CA GLU A 116 -0.08 -9.76 6.91
C GLU A 116 -0.19 -11.13 7.59
N TRP A 117 0.93 -11.85 7.61
CA TRP A 117 0.98 -13.22 8.09
C TRP A 117 1.78 -13.31 9.38
N TYR A 118 1.07 -13.56 10.47
CA TYR A 118 1.68 -13.89 11.74
C TYR A 118 2.31 -15.28 11.68
N THR A 119 3.56 -15.39 12.16
CA THR A 119 4.24 -16.67 12.30
C THR A 119 4.38 -16.96 13.79
N PRO A 120 3.57 -17.87 14.35
CA PRO A 120 3.66 -18.21 15.77
C PRO A 120 5.04 -18.82 16.08
N GLU A 121 5.49 -18.66 17.31
CA GLU A 121 6.70 -19.33 17.77
C GLU A 121 6.56 -20.86 17.63
N PRO A 122 7.61 -21.56 17.19
CA PRO A 122 7.54 -23.02 17.07
C PRO A 122 7.24 -23.64 18.43
N ALA A 123 6.20 -24.47 18.49
CA ALA A 123 5.98 -25.27 19.69
C ALA A 123 7.22 -26.11 20.02
N PRO A 124 7.59 -26.24 21.31
CA PRO A 124 8.74 -27.05 21.70
C PRO A 124 8.61 -28.47 21.15
N ALA A 125 9.66 -28.94 20.49
CA ALA A 125 9.67 -30.29 19.92
C ALA A 125 9.52 -31.32 21.05
N LEU A 126 8.60 -32.26 20.90
CA LEU A 126 8.53 -33.42 21.77
C LEU A 126 9.83 -34.21 21.66
N PRO A 127 10.31 -34.85 22.77
CA PRO A 127 11.54 -35.65 22.74
C PRO A 127 11.48 -36.71 21.61
N GLY A 128 12.40 -36.63 20.64
CA GLY A 128 12.49 -37.54 19.49
C GLY A 128 11.61 -37.20 18.29
N GLY A 129 10.82 -36.10 18.32
CA GLY A 129 9.98 -35.64 17.22
C GLY A 129 10.63 -34.51 16.43
N ARG A 130 10.30 -34.37 15.14
CA ARG A 130 10.55 -33.15 14.37
C ARG A 130 9.55 -32.07 14.80
N ALA A 131 10.05 -30.86 15.12
CA ALA A 131 9.14 -29.71 15.32
C ALA A 131 8.23 -29.54 14.10
N ALA A 132 6.94 -29.41 14.34
CA ALA A 132 6.01 -29.06 13.28
C ALA A 132 6.37 -27.68 12.71
N LYS A 133 6.33 -27.54 11.39
CA LYS A 133 6.55 -26.24 10.76
C LYS A 133 5.37 -25.35 11.14
N PRO A 134 5.58 -24.17 11.77
CA PRO A 134 4.48 -23.31 12.17
C PRO A 134 3.66 -22.91 10.94
N CYS A 135 2.35 -23.06 11.03
CA CYS A 135 1.43 -22.58 10.03
C CYS A 135 1.29 -21.07 10.20
N LYS A 136 1.47 -20.32 9.13
CA LYS A 136 1.28 -18.87 9.16
C LYS A 136 -0.21 -18.55 9.18
N GLN A 137 -0.63 -17.76 10.16
CA GLN A 137 -1.99 -17.27 10.26
C GLN A 137 -2.10 -15.92 9.54
N PRO A 138 -2.95 -15.77 8.49
CA PRO A 138 -3.22 -14.47 7.90
C PRO A 138 -4.14 -13.63 8.79
N PHE A 139 -3.82 -12.35 8.88
CA PHE A 139 -4.62 -11.31 9.53
C PHE A 139 -5.00 -10.26 8.50
N PHE A 140 -6.20 -9.73 8.62
CA PHE A 140 -6.63 -8.54 7.90
C PHE A 140 -6.55 -7.33 8.82
N LEU A 141 -5.82 -6.30 8.37
CA LEU A 141 -5.60 -5.06 9.09
C LEU A 141 -6.36 -3.95 8.38
N HIS A 142 -7.20 -3.23 9.10
CA HIS A 142 -8.04 -2.17 8.56
C HIS A 142 -8.13 -1.01 9.55
N ARG A 143 -8.73 0.10 9.14
CA ARG A 143 -8.98 1.24 10.04
C ARG A 143 -10.06 0.89 11.06
N ALA A 144 -9.83 1.24 12.32
CA ALA A 144 -10.78 1.04 13.43
C ALA A 144 -12.11 1.78 13.22
N ASP A 145 -12.08 2.90 12.50
CA ASP A 145 -13.29 3.68 12.18
C ASP A 145 -14.08 3.14 10.97
N GLY A 146 -13.64 2.02 10.39
CA GLY A 146 -14.23 1.42 9.17
C GLY A 146 -13.99 2.22 7.90
N GLY A 147 -13.23 3.30 7.95
CA GLY A 147 -12.86 4.10 6.79
C GLY A 147 -11.83 3.40 5.90
N ARG A 148 -11.68 3.92 4.68
CA ARG A 148 -10.70 3.41 3.72
C ARG A 148 -9.27 3.79 4.11
N LEU A 149 -8.35 2.86 3.92
CA LEU A 149 -6.92 3.14 3.95
C LEU A 149 -6.51 3.82 2.64
N VAL A 150 -6.02 5.06 2.74
CA VAL A 150 -5.47 5.79 1.60
C VAL A 150 -3.96 5.64 1.63
N MET A 151 -3.46 4.55 1.02
CA MET A 151 -2.03 4.26 1.05
C MET A 151 -1.25 5.23 0.18
N ALA A 152 -0.15 5.76 0.74
CA ALA A 152 0.80 6.57 -0.01
C ALA A 152 1.51 5.72 -1.07
N GLY A 153 1.47 6.17 -2.30
CA GLY A 153 2.12 5.52 -3.43
C GLY A 153 2.97 6.47 -4.25
N ILE A 154 3.87 5.88 -5.00
CA ILE A 154 4.62 6.55 -6.08
C ILE A 154 4.43 5.76 -7.36
N TYR A 155 4.46 6.44 -8.51
CA TYR A 155 4.31 5.78 -9.79
C TYR A 155 5.39 6.19 -10.81
N GLU A 156 5.62 5.33 -11.79
CA GLU A 156 6.51 5.59 -12.90
C GLU A 156 5.85 5.21 -14.22
N ILE A 157 6.26 5.91 -15.26
CA ILE A 157 5.88 5.59 -16.64
C ILE A 157 7.15 5.08 -17.32
N TRP A 158 7.14 3.79 -17.61
CA TRP A 158 8.25 3.11 -18.27
C TRP A 158 7.86 2.79 -19.69
N ARG A 159 8.80 2.96 -20.62
CA ARG A 159 8.66 2.54 -22.00
C ARG A 159 9.58 1.35 -22.26
N ASN A 160 9.04 0.31 -22.86
CA ASN A 160 9.84 -0.83 -23.29
C ASN A 160 10.91 -0.37 -24.31
N PRO A 161 12.22 -0.44 -23.96
CA PRO A 161 13.28 0.02 -24.85
C PRO A 161 13.45 -0.85 -26.09
N ALA A 162 12.93 -2.07 -26.09
CA ALA A 162 12.98 -3.01 -27.23
C ALA A 162 11.81 -2.84 -28.22
N ALA A 163 10.79 -2.05 -27.86
CA ALA A 163 9.64 -1.82 -28.73
C ALA A 163 9.90 -0.72 -29.76
N ASP A 164 9.21 -0.79 -30.88
CA ASP A 164 9.28 0.21 -31.95
C ASP A 164 8.85 1.59 -31.45
N ARG A 165 9.37 2.68 -32.05
CA ARG A 165 9.14 4.05 -31.59
C ARG A 165 7.68 4.44 -31.57
N ASP A 166 6.91 3.94 -32.51
CA ASP A 166 5.51 4.28 -32.74
C ASP A 166 4.54 3.30 -32.04
N ASP A 167 5.07 2.34 -31.29
CA ASP A 167 4.27 1.40 -30.52
C ASP A 167 3.74 2.04 -29.24
N GLU A 168 2.46 2.42 -29.24
CA GLU A 168 1.78 2.99 -28.07
C GLU A 168 1.63 1.99 -26.93
N SER A 169 1.58 0.68 -27.22
CA SER A 169 1.49 -0.38 -26.21
C SER A 169 2.79 -0.60 -25.45
N ALA A 170 3.89 0.00 -25.92
CA ALA A 170 5.19 -0.05 -25.25
C ALA A 170 5.24 0.66 -23.88
N TRP A 171 4.23 1.45 -23.56
CA TRP A 171 4.19 2.22 -22.32
C TRP A 171 3.48 1.45 -21.19
N LEU A 172 4.17 1.34 -20.07
CA LEU A 172 3.66 0.72 -18.85
C LEU A 172 3.64 1.74 -17.72
N ARG A 173 2.49 1.86 -17.06
CA ARG A 173 2.34 2.65 -15.83
C ARG A 173 2.42 1.70 -14.64
N THR A 174 3.30 1.97 -13.71
CA THR A 174 3.57 1.11 -12.56
C THR A 174 3.62 1.89 -11.28
N CYS A 175 3.32 1.26 -10.14
CA CYS A 175 3.35 1.93 -8.84
C CYS A 175 4.06 1.08 -7.78
N SER A 176 4.39 1.74 -6.67
CA SER A 176 4.93 1.13 -5.47
C SER A 176 4.24 1.73 -4.25
N VAL A 177 3.89 0.92 -3.27
CA VAL A 177 3.38 1.38 -1.96
C VAL A 177 4.55 1.89 -1.12
N ILE A 178 4.40 3.04 -0.48
CA ILE A 178 5.36 3.51 0.52
C ILE A 178 5.07 2.79 1.82
N THR A 179 6.10 2.22 2.46
CA THR A 179 5.97 1.49 3.72
C THR A 179 6.85 2.09 4.80
N THR A 180 6.38 2.02 6.05
CA THR A 180 7.11 2.44 7.24
C THR A 180 7.21 1.31 8.25
N GLN A 181 7.89 1.55 9.37
CA GLN A 181 7.90 0.64 10.51
C GLN A 181 6.47 0.51 11.06
N ALA A 182 6.06 -0.72 11.33
CA ALA A 182 4.73 -0.99 11.85
C ALA A 182 4.62 -0.56 13.32
N THR A 183 3.44 -0.05 13.66
CA THR A 183 3.01 0.31 15.02
C THR A 183 1.73 -0.42 15.37
N ASP A 184 1.29 -0.35 16.62
CA ASP A 184 0.01 -0.85 17.10
C ASP A 184 -0.26 -2.33 16.73
N ALA A 185 -1.50 -2.63 16.34
CA ALA A 185 -1.90 -3.98 15.94
C ALA A 185 -1.02 -4.57 14.82
N ALA A 186 -0.55 -3.74 13.88
CA ALA A 186 0.34 -4.19 12.81
C ALA A 186 1.71 -4.62 13.34
N GLY A 187 2.26 -3.93 14.35
CA GLY A 187 3.57 -4.22 14.94
C GLY A 187 3.65 -5.58 15.62
N HIS A 188 2.53 -6.12 16.11
CA HIS A 188 2.47 -7.47 16.68
C HIS A 188 2.50 -8.59 15.62
N ILE A 189 2.13 -8.26 14.38
CA ILE A 189 1.99 -9.24 13.29
C ILE A 189 3.22 -9.19 12.37
N HIS A 190 3.67 -7.98 12.04
CA HIS A 190 4.79 -7.75 11.12
C HIS A 190 5.52 -6.44 11.44
N ASP A 191 6.79 -6.32 11.04
CA ASP A 191 7.65 -5.13 11.27
C ASP A 191 7.37 -3.94 10.35
N ARG A 192 6.55 -4.10 9.31
CA ARG A 192 6.26 -3.07 8.29
C ARG A 192 4.77 -2.95 8.01
N MET A 193 4.32 -1.71 7.76
CA MET A 193 2.96 -1.40 7.34
C MET A 193 2.96 -0.36 6.20
N PRO A 194 1.90 -0.24 5.39
CA PRO A 194 1.77 0.84 4.42
C PRO A 194 1.69 2.20 5.12
N MET A 195 2.29 3.19 4.50
CA MET A 195 2.16 4.59 4.90
C MET A 195 0.81 5.11 4.43
N VAL A 196 0.07 5.80 5.30
CA VAL A 196 -1.24 6.38 4.99
C VAL A 196 -1.09 7.88 4.73
N VAL A 197 -1.80 8.40 3.73
CA VAL A 197 -1.93 9.84 3.52
C VAL A 197 -3.14 10.33 4.31
N PRO A 198 -2.97 11.26 5.27
CA PRO A 198 -4.08 11.88 5.98
C PRO A 198 -5.02 12.58 5.00
N ARG A 199 -6.33 12.58 5.30
CA ARG A 199 -7.33 13.14 4.38
C ARG A 199 -7.05 14.61 4.04
N GLU A 200 -6.64 15.38 5.02
CA GLU A 200 -6.27 16.79 4.90
C GLU A 200 -4.99 17.04 4.09
N ALA A 201 -4.16 16.01 3.90
CA ALA A 201 -2.91 16.11 3.14
C ALA A 201 -3.04 15.62 1.69
N ILE A 202 -4.20 15.08 1.29
CA ILE A 202 -4.39 14.46 -0.04
C ILE A 202 -4.04 15.42 -1.17
N ASP A 203 -4.58 16.63 -1.16
CA ASP A 203 -4.35 17.61 -2.23
C ASP A 203 -2.88 18.01 -2.32
N ALA A 204 -2.25 18.30 -1.17
CA ALA A 204 -0.84 18.63 -1.13
C ALA A 204 0.05 17.43 -1.54
N TRP A 205 -0.33 16.21 -1.17
CA TRP A 205 0.39 14.99 -1.56
C TRP A 205 0.36 14.78 -3.07
N LEU A 206 -0.78 15.03 -3.72
CA LEU A 206 -0.97 14.82 -5.15
C LEU A 206 -0.42 15.97 -6.00
N ASP A 207 -0.23 17.18 -5.43
CA ASP A 207 0.21 18.37 -6.16
C ASP A 207 1.52 18.11 -6.95
N PRO A 208 1.47 18.15 -8.30
CA PRO A 208 2.67 17.94 -9.11
C PRO A 208 3.68 19.08 -9.06
N SER A 209 3.36 20.21 -8.41
CA SER A 209 4.29 21.32 -8.18
C SER A 209 5.15 21.11 -6.93
N LEU A 210 4.72 20.29 -5.99
CA LEU A 210 5.49 19.93 -4.81
C LEU A 210 6.62 18.96 -5.21
N THR A 211 7.83 19.48 -5.39
CA THR A 211 9.00 18.69 -5.81
C THR A 211 10.06 18.53 -4.72
N ASP A 212 9.89 19.22 -3.60
CA ASP A 212 10.75 19.11 -2.43
C ASP A 212 10.45 17.81 -1.66
N PRO A 213 11.42 16.89 -1.53
CA PRO A 213 11.18 15.62 -0.86
C PRO A 213 10.96 15.77 0.66
N GLU A 214 11.55 16.77 1.32
CA GLU A 214 11.38 16.98 2.77
C GLU A 214 9.95 17.44 3.06
N GLN A 215 9.42 18.36 2.26
CA GLN A 215 8.03 18.80 2.35
C GLN A 215 7.06 17.65 2.05
N ALA A 216 7.35 16.82 1.04
CA ALA A 216 6.52 15.66 0.73
C ALA A 216 6.53 14.61 1.86
N LEU A 217 7.68 14.37 2.50
CA LEU A 217 7.77 13.48 3.67
C LEU A 217 6.97 14.02 4.87
N ALA A 218 6.96 15.34 5.07
CA ALA A 218 6.24 15.99 6.17
C ALA A 218 4.70 15.85 6.05
N LEU A 219 4.17 15.57 4.87
CA LEU A 219 2.74 15.32 4.65
C LEU A 219 2.30 13.92 5.12
N LEU A 220 3.26 13.00 5.28
CA LEU A 220 2.97 11.63 5.66
C LEU A 220 3.03 11.51 7.18
N SER A 221 1.94 11.09 7.78
CA SER A 221 1.91 10.76 9.20
C SER A 221 1.92 9.25 9.41
N VAL A 222 2.57 8.83 10.47
CA VAL A 222 2.43 7.46 10.98
C VAL A 222 1.02 7.34 11.54
N THR A 223 0.32 6.26 11.21
CA THR A 223 -0.99 5.97 11.80
C THR A 223 -0.88 6.02 13.33
N GLU A 224 -1.76 6.79 13.97
CA GLU A 224 -1.78 6.91 15.44
C GLU A 224 -2.11 5.56 16.09
N ALA A 225 -1.62 5.37 17.33
CA ALA A 225 -1.92 4.19 18.13
C ALA A 225 -3.43 3.93 18.21
N GLY A 226 -3.86 2.70 17.91
CA GLY A 226 -5.28 2.33 17.89
C GLY A 226 -6.05 2.75 16.64
N ALA A 227 -5.41 3.35 15.62
CA ALA A 227 -6.06 3.65 14.36
C ALA A 227 -6.23 2.42 13.45
N LEU A 228 -5.48 1.34 13.67
CA LEU A 228 -5.62 0.06 13.00
C LEU A 228 -6.12 -1.02 13.94
N GLU A 229 -7.06 -1.81 13.45
CA GLU A 229 -7.50 -3.07 14.05
C GLU A 229 -7.06 -4.23 13.17
N ALA A 230 -6.89 -5.40 13.80
CA ALA A 230 -6.49 -6.62 13.13
C ALA A 230 -7.33 -7.80 13.63
N TYR A 231 -7.75 -8.66 12.72
CA TYR A 231 -8.39 -9.93 13.04
C TYR A 231 -7.89 -11.05 12.13
N ALA A 232 -7.92 -12.27 12.64
CA ALA A 232 -7.55 -13.45 11.89
C ALA A 232 -8.58 -13.74 10.79
N VAL A 233 -8.10 -14.11 9.60
CA VAL A 233 -8.94 -14.47 8.45
C VAL A 233 -8.59 -15.86 7.92
N SER A 234 -9.46 -16.39 7.05
CA SER A 234 -9.25 -17.70 6.43
C SER A 234 -7.94 -17.79 5.66
N THR A 235 -7.27 -18.95 5.76
CA THR A 235 -6.10 -19.28 4.94
C THR A 235 -6.42 -19.37 3.43
N ALA A 236 -7.69 -19.28 3.04
CA ALA A 236 -8.11 -19.17 1.64
C ALA A 236 -7.46 -17.96 0.94
N VAL A 237 -7.14 -16.87 1.67
CA VAL A 237 -6.41 -15.70 1.16
C VAL A 237 -5.01 -16.04 0.64
N ASN A 238 -4.42 -17.15 1.03
CA ASN A 238 -3.10 -17.57 0.56
C ASN A 238 -3.06 -17.82 -0.96
N SER A 239 -4.16 -18.29 -1.54
CA SER A 239 -4.29 -18.45 -2.98
C SER A 239 -4.73 -17.13 -3.63
N VAL A 240 -3.90 -16.58 -4.51
CA VAL A 240 -4.20 -15.36 -5.30
C VAL A 240 -5.36 -15.56 -6.30
N GLN A 241 -5.81 -16.79 -6.51
CA GLN A 241 -6.96 -17.10 -7.37
C GLN A 241 -8.28 -16.90 -6.65
N ASN A 242 -8.28 -16.87 -5.32
CA ASN A 242 -9.45 -16.60 -4.53
C ASN A 242 -9.66 -15.09 -4.45
N ASN A 243 -10.82 -14.64 -4.93
CA ASN A 243 -11.21 -13.23 -4.92
C ASN A 243 -12.71 -13.15 -4.58
N ASP A 244 -13.02 -13.17 -3.30
CA ASP A 244 -14.37 -13.22 -2.78
C ASP A 244 -14.49 -12.39 -1.49
N PRO A 245 -15.63 -11.71 -1.23
CA PRO A 245 -15.83 -10.92 -0.01
C PRO A 245 -15.60 -11.68 1.29
N SER A 246 -15.83 -13.01 1.30
CA SER A 246 -15.60 -13.84 2.49
C SER A 246 -14.15 -13.89 2.97
N LEU A 247 -13.19 -13.47 2.13
CA LEU A 247 -11.79 -13.33 2.54
C LEU A 247 -11.57 -12.23 3.58
N LEU A 248 -12.52 -11.30 3.72
CA LEU A 248 -12.51 -10.23 4.73
C LEU A 248 -13.26 -10.63 6.01
N GLU A 249 -13.89 -11.80 6.06
CA GLU A 249 -14.63 -12.22 7.24
C GLU A 249 -13.69 -12.68 8.35
N PRO A 250 -13.89 -12.19 9.60
CA PRO A 250 -13.11 -12.66 10.73
C PRO A 250 -13.39 -14.14 11.00
N LEU A 251 -12.33 -14.88 11.35
CA LEU A 251 -12.50 -16.24 11.85
C LEU A 251 -13.24 -16.22 13.20
N PRO A 252 -14.07 -17.23 13.49
CA PRO A 252 -14.62 -17.42 14.83
C PRO A 252 -13.51 -17.50 15.89
N GLU A 253 -13.73 -16.92 17.06
CA GLU A 253 -12.75 -16.88 18.16
C GLU A 253 -12.20 -18.28 18.55
N THR A 254 -12.94 -19.34 18.27
CA THR A 254 -12.54 -20.73 18.53
C THR A 254 -11.49 -21.29 17.54
N GLU A 255 -11.28 -20.63 16.41
CA GLU A 255 -10.34 -21.02 15.36
C GLU A 255 -9.12 -20.07 15.26
N ALA A 256 -9.18 -18.91 15.93
CA ALA A 256 -8.06 -17.99 16.02
C ALA A 256 -7.11 -18.46 17.15
N ASP A 257 -5.87 -18.81 16.83
CA ASP A 257 -4.84 -18.97 17.86
C ASP A 257 -4.72 -17.66 18.66
N PRO A 258 -4.72 -17.71 20.02
CA PRO A 258 -4.67 -16.51 20.83
C PRO A 258 -3.32 -15.80 20.59
N VAL A 259 -3.35 -14.67 19.91
CA VAL A 259 -2.32 -13.66 20.07
C VAL A 259 -2.49 -13.12 21.48
N ASP A 260 -1.54 -13.45 22.36
CA ASP A 260 -1.54 -13.05 23.76
C ASP A 260 -1.79 -11.53 23.88
N GLN A 261 -3.02 -11.14 24.29
CA GLN A 261 -3.41 -9.74 24.50
C GLN A 261 -2.78 -9.12 25.76
N ASP A 262 -1.90 -9.86 26.45
CA ASP A 262 -1.47 -9.53 27.83
C ASP A 262 -0.03 -8.98 27.93
N THR A 263 0.51 -8.33 26.88
CA THR A 263 1.77 -7.59 26.98
C THR A 263 1.63 -6.13 26.59
N ALA A 264 0.70 -5.42 27.24
CA ALA A 264 0.82 -3.98 27.29
C ALA A 264 2.01 -3.63 28.22
N PRO A 265 3.03 -2.87 27.78
CA PRO A 265 4.08 -2.42 28.67
C PRO A 265 3.47 -1.54 29.76
N ALA A 266 3.68 -1.91 31.02
CA ALA A 266 3.27 -1.12 32.18
C ALA A 266 3.81 0.31 32.05
N ALA A 267 2.95 1.30 32.24
CA ALA A 267 3.33 2.70 32.32
C ALA A 267 4.44 2.89 33.36
N PRO A 268 5.49 3.70 33.11
CA PRO A 268 6.54 3.97 34.08
C PRO A 268 5.92 4.65 35.31
N PRO A 269 6.37 4.29 36.52
CA PRO A 269 5.86 4.86 37.75
C PRO A 269 6.11 6.38 37.80
N GLY A 270 5.05 7.12 38.15
CA GLY A 270 5.05 8.57 38.21
C GLY A 270 6.19 9.08 39.08
N GLN A 271 6.92 10.07 38.59
CA GLN A 271 7.83 10.88 39.37
C GLN A 271 6.99 11.79 40.27
N ASP A 272 7.00 11.47 41.55
CA ASP A 272 6.49 12.35 42.64
C ASP A 272 7.13 13.73 42.56
N ARG A 273 6.27 14.74 42.49
CA ARG A 273 6.64 16.13 42.75
C ARG A 273 7.14 16.24 44.22
N LEU A 274 8.37 16.66 44.39
CA LEU A 274 8.83 17.29 45.63
C LEU A 274 9.10 18.78 45.36
N LEU A 275 8.29 19.60 45.98
CA LEU A 275 8.45 20.98 46.48
C LEU A 275 9.31 21.95 45.68
#